data_32d26c23719aca67935d7c895a04ecba
#
_entry.id   32d26c23719aca67935d7c895a04ecba
#
_cell.length_a   1.000
_cell.length_b   1.000
_cell.length_c   1.000
_cell.angle_alpha   90.00
_cell.angle_beta   90.00
_cell.angle_gamma   90.00
#
_symmetry.space_group_name_H-M   'P 1'
#
loop_
_entity.id
_entity.type
_entity.pdbx_description
1 polymer ?
#
loop_
_entity_poly.entity_id
_entity_poly.type
_entity_poly.pdbx_seq_one_letter_code
_entity_poly.pdbx_strand_id
1 'polypeptide(L)'
;MDRSISGAGDGVGARPTAHELARYESLFAARTRSMKSSAMREMMALTERPDVISLAGGLPDTTTFAPELYAKLMSRVGAESTARALQYGPTEGMAAAVDCIVEVMAAEGTRVDRSEVIVTTGGQQVIDLVCKALIDPGDVIVAEAPTYPGAVPTFGAYQAEVAQIEIDSDGMPIDELERTLDRLQARGRRPKFIYTIPNFQNPGGVTMSLARRRRLVEVARERELLVLEDNPYGLLRYEGQPLPTLYSLDGAAVGRGAGADLVIYLGTFSKILSPGLRLGWAVAPRPVLEKLNLGKQGADLCSSPVTQLFVAAYFAEREASGEPRWRAYVEQLKILYRRRRDVMLEALSDHFGEDAHWTTPQGGLFIWATLDERIDTTDLLALARESEGVAFVPGRAAYMDGRSGSSSMRLNFAGVPDADIREGMRRIGKVVREQVSLFGTLSGSPARARGAAPSASEGEQGKSPADGESEAPARADRAAAPRKETGESGGLADVVELPRREREGSARRRRDR
;
A
#
# COMPACT_ATOMS: atom_id res chain seq x y z
N MET A 1 30.96 -36.75 -7.55
CA MET A 1 29.69 -37.50 -7.52
C MET A 1 28.56 -36.51 -7.67
N ASP A 2 28.22 -36.38 -8.90
CA ASP A 2 27.20 -35.44 -9.40
C ASP A 2 25.81 -36.08 -9.20
N ARG A 3 24.96 -35.49 -8.39
CA ARG A 3 23.55 -35.83 -8.34
C ARG A 3 22.76 -34.58 -8.71
N SER A 4 22.53 -34.44 -10.00
CA SER A 4 21.52 -33.57 -10.60
C SER A 4 20.17 -33.81 -9.91
N ILE A 5 19.68 -32.81 -9.19
CA ILE A 5 18.27 -32.75 -8.76
C ILE A 5 17.49 -32.13 -9.94
N SER A 6 17.13 -32.98 -10.88
CA SER A 6 16.10 -32.69 -11.86
C SER A 6 14.75 -33.14 -11.28
N GLY A 7 13.85 -32.21 -11.03
CA GLY A 7 12.48 -32.55 -10.62
C GLY A 7 11.82 -31.48 -9.76
N ALA A 8 11.67 -30.27 -10.30
CA ALA A 8 10.76 -29.28 -9.73
C ALA A 8 9.87 -28.74 -10.86
N GLY A 9 8.95 -29.58 -11.28
CA GLY A 9 7.82 -29.23 -12.14
C GLY A 9 6.57 -29.89 -11.57
N ASP A 10 5.51 -29.11 -11.44
CA ASP A 10 4.14 -29.54 -11.13
C ASP A 10 3.78 -29.77 -9.66
N GLY A 11 3.89 -28.72 -8.83
CA GLY A 11 3.42 -28.74 -7.45
C GLY A 11 2.45 -27.60 -7.08
N VAL A 12 1.79 -26.96 -8.02
CA VAL A 12 0.58 -26.20 -7.72
C VAL A 12 -0.55 -27.20 -7.68
N GLY A 13 -0.88 -27.70 -6.48
CA GLY A 13 -1.92 -28.68 -6.27
C GLY A 13 -3.21 -28.31 -6.99
N ALA A 14 -3.79 -29.24 -7.75
CA ALA A 14 -5.06 -29.07 -8.42
C ALA A 14 -6.06 -28.45 -7.44
N ARG A 15 -6.85 -27.47 -7.88
CA ARG A 15 -7.91 -26.91 -7.04
C ARG A 15 -8.81 -28.07 -6.56
N PRO A 16 -9.16 -28.10 -5.26
CA PRO A 16 -10.02 -29.17 -4.74
C PRO A 16 -11.31 -29.22 -5.56
N THR A 17 -11.78 -30.42 -5.85
CA THR A 17 -13.04 -30.64 -6.55
C THR A 17 -14.22 -30.14 -5.73
N ALA A 18 -15.34 -29.82 -6.39
CA ALA A 18 -16.55 -29.39 -5.70
C ALA A 18 -17.01 -30.40 -4.65
N HIS A 19 -16.80 -31.70 -4.88
CA HIS A 19 -17.12 -32.77 -3.95
C HIS A 19 -16.22 -32.76 -2.71
N GLU A 20 -14.91 -32.53 -2.87
CA GLU A 20 -13.97 -32.40 -1.76
C GLU A 20 -14.25 -31.16 -0.90
N LEU A 21 -14.58 -30.01 -1.53
CA LEU A 21 -14.97 -28.79 -0.84
C LEU A 21 -16.26 -29.00 -0.03
N ALA A 22 -17.29 -29.61 -0.62
CA ALA A 22 -18.57 -29.87 0.03
C ALA A 22 -18.43 -30.73 1.30
N ARG A 23 -17.48 -31.67 1.30
CA ARG A 23 -17.21 -32.55 2.46
C ARG A 23 -16.79 -31.77 3.71
N TYR A 24 -16.04 -30.68 3.54
CA TYR A 24 -15.47 -29.89 4.65
C TYR A 24 -16.21 -28.57 4.89
N GLU A 25 -17.16 -28.21 4.04
CA GLU A 25 -17.82 -26.89 4.06
C GLU A 25 -18.48 -26.57 5.40
N SER A 26 -19.10 -27.58 6.03
CA SER A 26 -19.75 -27.45 7.34
C SER A 26 -18.77 -27.32 8.52
N LEU A 27 -17.51 -27.67 8.32
CA LEU A 27 -16.45 -27.61 9.34
C LEU A 27 -15.70 -26.27 9.32
N PHE A 28 -15.77 -25.53 8.22
CA PHE A 28 -15.08 -24.26 8.12
C PHE A 28 -15.74 -23.15 8.96
N ALA A 29 -14.92 -22.37 9.65
CA ALA A 29 -15.38 -21.18 10.34
C ALA A 29 -16.05 -20.20 9.35
N ALA A 30 -17.09 -19.48 9.79
CA ALA A 30 -17.83 -18.54 8.94
C ALA A 30 -16.91 -17.51 8.25
N ARG A 31 -15.88 -17.03 8.96
CA ARG A 31 -14.90 -16.09 8.44
C ARG A 31 -14.10 -16.60 7.23
N THR A 32 -13.89 -17.93 7.11
CA THR A 32 -13.11 -18.48 6.00
C THR A 32 -13.86 -18.42 4.66
N ARG A 33 -15.18 -18.28 4.68
CA ARG A 33 -15.99 -18.12 3.46
C ARG A 33 -15.71 -16.83 2.72
N SER A 34 -15.31 -15.78 3.43
CA SER A 34 -14.92 -14.49 2.85
C SER A 34 -13.44 -14.42 2.45
N MET A 35 -12.61 -15.38 2.88
CA MET A 35 -11.19 -15.41 2.55
C MET A 35 -11.01 -15.74 1.07
N LYS A 36 -10.37 -14.83 0.36
CA LYS A 36 -9.98 -15.00 -1.05
C LYS A 36 -8.46 -15.00 -1.16
N SER A 37 -7.92 -15.66 -2.19
CA SER A 37 -6.50 -15.54 -2.52
C SER A 37 -6.16 -14.07 -2.71
N SER A 38 -5.05 -13.66 -2.11
CA SER A 38 -4.57 -12.28 -2.31
C SER A 38 -4.13 -12.09 -3.76
N ALA A 39 -4.64 -11.05 -4.43
CA ALA A 39 -4.18 -10.65 -5.77
C ALA A 39 -2.65 -10.48 -5.80
N MET A 40 -2.04 -10.02 -4.70
CA MET A 40 -0.59 -9.93 -4.55
C MET A 40 0.11 -11.28 -4.68
N ARG A 41 -0.47 -12.37 -4.15
CA ARG A 41 0.13 -13.71 -4.27
C ARG A 41 0.10 -14.20 -5.71
N GLU A 42 -1.00 -13.97 -6.41
CA GLU A 42 -1.13 -14.34 -7.83
C GLU A 42 -0.13 -13.54 -8.69
N MET A 43 0.05 -12.26 -8.37
CA MET A 43 1.04 -11.40 -9.04
C MET A 43 2.48 -11.79 -8.70
N MET A 44 2.78 -12.22 -7.47
CA MET A 44 4.12 -12.70 -7.11
C MET A 44 4.51 -13.96 -7.88
N ALA A 45 3.59 -14.88 -8.11
CA ALA A 45 3.84 -16.06 -8.96
C ALA A 45 4.22 -15.69 -10.41
N LEU A 46 3.79 -14.52 -10.90
CA LEU A 46 4.19 -13.99 -12.20
C LEU A 46 5.60 -13.38 -12.19
N THR A 47 6.09 -12.89 -11.05
CA THR A 47 7.44 -12.33 -10.96
C THR A 47 8.53 -13.41 -11.02
N GLU A 48 8.18 -14.67 -10.81
CA GLU A 48 9.11 -15.81 -10.90
C GLU A 48 9.33 -16.29 -12.34
N ARG A 49 8.53 -15.81 -13.29
CA ARG A 49 8.65 -16.17 -14.70
C ARG A 49 9.70 -15.31 -15.39
N PRO A 50 10.79 -15.89 -15.92
CA PRO A 50 11.89 -15.14 -16.53
C PRO A 50 11.52 -14.47 -17.87
N ASP A 51 10.42 -14.89 -18.50
CA ASP A 51 9.89 -14.36 -19.75
C ASP A 51 8.94 -13.16 -19.56
N VAL A 52 8.64 -12.77 -18.31
CA VAL A 52 7.71 -11.68 -17.99
C VAL A 52 8.43 -10.53 -17.29
N ILE A 53 8.32 -9.32 -17.87
CA ILE A 53 8.71 -8.08 -17.15
C ILE A 53 7.64 -7.78 -16.12
N SER A 54 7.97 -7.97 -14.84
CA SER A 54 7.00 -7.77 -13.77
C SER A 54 7.16 -6.43 -13.06
N LEU A 55 6.25 -5.51 -13.34
CA LEU A 55 6.06 -4.25 -12.62
C LEU A 55 5.01 -4.39 -11.50
N ALA A 56 4.56 -5.62 -11.23
CA ALA A 56 3.53 -5.94 -10.24
C ALA A 56 4.09 -6.11 -8.83
N GLY A 57 5.33 -6.54 -8.68
CA GLY A 57 5.96 -6.83 -7.40
C GLY A 57 5.98 -5.61 -6.47
N GLY A 58 5.88 -5.83 -5.18
CA GLY A 58 6.16 -4.82 -4.15
C GLY A 58 7.54 -5.02 -3.54
N LEU A 59 8.51 -5.44 -4.36
CA LEU A 59 9.81 -5.94 -3.93
C LEU A 59 10.89 -4.88 -4.12
N PRO A 60 11.83 -4.74 -3.16
CA PRO A 60 13.06 -3.99 -3.36
C PRO A 60 13.98 -4.71 -4.35
N ASP A 61 14.99 -4.00 -4.81
CA ASP A 61 16.01 -4.55 -5.72
C ASP A 61 16.93 -5.55 -5.02
N THR A 62 16.89 -6.79 -5.46
CA THR A 62 17.74 -7.86 -4.92
C THR A 62 19.21 -7.75 -5.34
N THR A 63 19.53 -7.00 -6.39
CA THR A 63 20.91 -6.78 -6.85
C THR A 63 21.71 -5.90 -5.88
N THR A 64 21.02 -5.20 -4.98
CA THR A 64 21.64 -4.38 -3.93
C THR A 64 22.11 -5.20 -2.72
N PHE A 65 21.69 -6.44 -2.61
CA PHE A 65 22.11 -7.32 -1.51
C PHE A 65 23.59 -7.69 -1.65
N ALA A 66 24.32 -7.68 -0.53
CA ALA A 66 25.75 -7.99 -0.47
C ALA A 66 25.97 -9.45 -0.02
N PRO A 67 26.07 -10.44 -0.95
CA PRO A 67 26.07 -11.86 -0.59
C PRO A 67 27.17 -12.26 0.38
N GLU A 68 28.40 -11.73 0.19
CA GLU A 68 29.54 -12.05 1.03
C GLU A 68 29.36 -11.53 2.45
N LEU A 69 28.81 -10.31 2.60
CA LEU A 69 28.50 -9.74 3.91
C LEU A 69 27.44 -10.58 4.61
N TYR A 70 26.38 -10.93 3.91
CA TYR A 70 25.28 -11.71 4.48
C TYR A 70 25.74 -13.09 4.91
N ALA A 71 26.56 -13.78 4.10
CA ALA A 71 27.17 -15.05 4.45
C ALA A 71 28.05 -14.92 5.71
N LYS A 72 28.89 -13.88 5.79
CA LYS A 72 29.75 -13.58 6.96
C LYS A 72 28.89 -13.38 8.22
N LEU A 73 27.83 -12.58 8.13
CA LEU A 73 26.96 -12.28 9.26
C LEU A 73 26.20 -13.53 9.74
N MET A 74 25.66 -14.34 8.82
CA MET A 74 24.99 -15.59 9.16
C MET A 74 25.95 -16.58 9.83
N SER A 75 27.18 -16.70 9.31
CA SER A 75 28.25 -17.54 9.93
C SER A 75 28.58 -17.05 11.34
N ARG A 76 28.69 -15.72 11.54
CA ARG A 76 28.97 -15.14 12.86
C ARG A 76 27.83 -15.40 13.85
N VAL A 77 26.56 -15.22 13.45
CA VAL A 77 25.41 -15.53 14.28
C VAL A 77 25.40 -17.02 14.67
N GLY A 78 25.69 -17.91 13.72
CA GLY A 78 25.77 -19.35 13.95
C GLY A 78 26.90 -19.75 14.91
N ALA A 79 28.08 -19.12 14.81
CA ALA A 79 29.25 -19.45 15.63
C ALA A 79 29.20 -18.84 17.04
N GLU A 80 28.82 -17.54 17.13
CA GLU A 80 28.94 -16.78 18.39
C GLU A 80 27.66 -16.78 19.24
N SER A 81 26.51 -17.09 18.63
CA SER A 81 25.18 -16.96 19.27
C SER A 81 24.30 -18.19 19.10
N THR A 82 24.87 -19.37 18.78
CA THR A 82 24.11 -20.60 18.47
C THR A 82 22.97 -20.88 19.45
N ALA A 83 23.26 -20.91 20.73
CA ALA A 83 22.27 -21.22 21.76
C ALA A 83 21.12 -20.20 21.79
N ARG A 84 21.41 -18.92 21.59
CA ARG A 84 20.41 -17.85 21.57
C ARG A 84 19.65 -17.81 20.24
N ALA A 85 20.31 -18.11 19.14
CA ALA A 85 19.74 -18.11 17.80
C ALA A 85 18.74 -19.26 17.59
N LEU A 86 19.00 -20.42 18.19
CA LEU A 86 18.21 -21.65 17.99
C LEU A 86 17.24 -21.95 19.12
N GLN A 87 17.21 -21.16 20.19
CA GLN A 87 16.23 -21.27 21.27
C GLN A 87 15.07 -20.28 21.06
N TYR A 88 13.95 -20.51 21.70
CA TYR A 88 12.87 -19.54 21.78
C TYR A 88 13.35 -18.20 22.37
N GLY A 89 12.88 -17.11 21.80
CA GLY A 89 13.09 -15.76 22.28
C GLY A 89 11.87 -15.19 23.04
N PRO A 90 12.02 -13.99 23.62
CA PRO A 90 10.87 -13.28 24.20
C PRO A 90 9.87 -12.87 23.09
N THR A 91 8.60 -12.87 23.42
CA THR A 91 7.52 -12.50 22.48
C THR A 91 7.66 -11.07 22.00
N GLU A 92 8.05 -10.17 22.90
CA GLU A 92 8.28 -8.75 22.61
C GLU A 92 9.43 -8.52 21.64
N GLY A 93 10.35 -9.47 21.56
CA GLY A 93 11.57 -9.40 20.77
C GLY A 93 12.83 -9.33 21.61
N MET A 94 13.95 -9.66 20.98
CA MET A 94 15.26 -9.60 21.62
C MET A 94 15.70 -8.14 21.78
N ALA A 95 16.31 -7.79 22.91
CA ALA A 95 16.76 -6.42 23.21
C ALA A 95 17.62 -5.82 22.10
N ALA A 96 18.52 -6.61 21.50
CA ALA A 96 19.38 -6.14 20.41
C ALA A 96 18.58 -5.76 19.14
N ALA A 97 17.49 -6.47 18.84
CA ALA A 97 16.62 -6.11 17.71
C ALA A 97 15.76 -4.87 18.04
N VAL A 98 15.29 -4.75 19.28
CA VAL A 98 14.58 -3.56 19.76
C VAL A 98 15.49 -2.32 19.67
N ASP A 99 16.79 -2.44 20.00
CA ASP A 99 17.76 -1.35 19.86
C ASP A 99 17.89 -0.88 18.41
N CYS A 100 17.95 -1.81 17.45
CA CYS A 100 17.97 -1.47 16.03
C CYS A 100 16.68 -0.74 15.61
N ILE A 101 15.53 -1.16 16.12
CA ILE A 101 14.25 -0.51 15.84
C ILE A 101 14.24 0.93 16.38
N VAL A 102 14.67 1.12 17.63
CA VAL A 102 14.78 2.48 18.23
C VAL A 102 15.72 3.37 17.40
N GLU A 103 16.83 2.82 16.88
CA GLU A 103 17.74 3.56 16.01
C GLU A 103 17.08 3.94 14.67
N VAL A 104 16.29 3.04 14.05
CA VAL A 104 15.52 3.33 12.83
C VAL A 104 14.48 4.41 13.09
N MET A 105 13.70 4.29 14.16
CA MET A 105 12.69 5.28 14.53
C MET A 105 13.31 6.66 14.79
N ALA A 106 14.47 6.70 15.47
CA ALA A 106 15.21 7.94 15.69
C ALA A 106 15.72 8.57 14.39
N ALA A 107 16.12 7.75 13.40
CA ALA A 107 16.50 8.24 12.07
C ALA A 107 15.33 8.84 11.28
N GLU A 108 14.10 8.40 11.56
CA GLU A 108 12.86 9.02 11.06
C GLU A 108 12.41 10.25 11.88
N GLY A 109 13.18 10.66 12.87
CA GLY A 109 12.84 11.77 13.76
C GLY A 109 11.79 11.42 14.84
N THR A 110 11.52 10.15 15.06
CA THR A 110 10.52 9.64 16.00
C THR A 110 11.21 9.01 17.21
N ARG A 111 10.94 9.53 18.41
CA ARG A 111 11.47 8.97 19.65
C ARG A 111 10.48 7.96 20.23
N VAL A 112 10.98 6.79 20.58
CA VAL A 112 10.20 5.69 21.16
C VAL A 112 10.90 5.14 22.40
N ASP A 113 10.11 4.70 23.39
CA ASP A 113 10.65 3.91 24.50
C ASP A 113 10.72 2.43 24.10
N ARG A 114 11.76 1.73 24.54
CA ARG A 114 11.94 0.30 24.28
C ARG A 114 10.76 -0.55 24.76
N SER A 115 10.12 -0.14 25.85
CA SER A 115 8.97 -0.83 26.44
C SER A 115 7.67 -0.68 25.64
N GLU A 116 7.65 0.22 24.63
CA GLU A 116 6.53 0.44 23.72
C GLU A 116 6.69 -0.31 22.41
N VAL A 117 7.78 -1.07 22.22
CA VAL A 117 8.10 -1.80 20.99
C VAL A 117 7.77 -3.28 21.14
N ILE A 118 7.10 -3.84 20.13
CA ILE A 118 6.98 -5.29 19.93
C ILE A 118 7.52 -5.66 18.55
N VAL A 119 8.43 -6.64 18.52
CA VAL A 119 8.98 -7.20 17.29
C VAL A 119 7.99 -8.18 16.69
N THR A 120 7.75 -8.09 15.38
CA THR A 120 6.79 -8.92 14.66
C THR A 120 7.42 -9.63 13.46
N THR A 121 6.74 -10.65 12.96
CA THR A 121 7.13 -11.41 11.76
C THR A 121 6.72 -10.63 10.49
N GLY A 122 7.31 -9.43 10.33
CA GLY A 122 7.01 -8.44 9.29
C GLY A 122 5.78 -7.58 9.61
N GLY A 123 5.60 -6.49 8.85
CA GLY A 123 4.50 -5.53 9.05
C GLY A 123 3.10 -6.16 8.92
N GLN A 124 2.94 -7.18 8.06
CA GLN A 124 1.66 -7.87 7.89
C GLN A 124 1.13 -8.47 9.21
N GLN A 125 2.03 -8.97 10.07
CA GLN A 125 1.62 -9.48 11.37
C GLN A 125 1.11 -8.36 12.30
N VAL A 126 1.60 -7.13 12.18
CA VAL A 126 1.05 -6.00 12.97
C VAL A 126 -0.40 -5.77 12.59
N ILE A 127 -0.71 -5.72 11.28
CA ILE A 127 -2.10 -5.53 10.80
C ILE A 127 -2.99 -6.66 11.32
N ASP A 128 -2.54 -7.91 11.24
CA ASP A 128 -3.27 -9.08 11.73
C ASP A 128 -3.51 -9.01 13.24
N LEU A 129 -2.48 -8.68 14.03
CA LEU A 129 -2.59 -8.57 15.49
C LEU A 129 -3.51 -7.41 15.92
N VAL A 130 -3.46 -6.27 15.23
CA VAL A 130 -4.37 -5.15 15.50
C VAL A 130 -5.81 -5.54 15.21
N CYS A 131 -6.08 -6.18 14.08
CA CYS A 131 -7.40 -6.71 13.77
C CYS A 131 -7.85 -7.76 14.80
N LYS A 132 -6.97 -8.68 15.17
CA LYS A 132 -7.24 -9.73 16.17
C LYS A 132 -7.59 -9.16 17.55
N ALA A 133 -6.94 -8.05 17.93
CA ALA A 133 -7.15 -7.43 19.23
C ALA A 133 -8.38 -6.52 19.29
N LEU A 134 -8.79 -5.92 18.16
CA LEU A 134 -9.76 -4.82 18.15
C LEU A 134 -11.05 -5.13 17.40
N ILE A 135 -11.10 -6.12 16.49
CA ILE A 135 -12.21 -6.34 15.58
C ILE A 135 -13.04 -7.55 15.96
N ASP A 136 -14.31 -7.31 16.24
CA ASP A 136 -15.36 -8.32 16.21
C ASP A 136 -16.07 -8.32 14.84
N PRO A 137 -16.65 -9.44 14.38
CA PRO A 137 -17.37 -9.48 13.11
C PRO A 137 -18.43 -8.39 12.97
N GLY A 138 -18.34 -7.58 11.90
CA GLY A 138 -19.23 -6.45 11.64
C GLY A 138 -18.79 -5.13 12.26
N ASP A 139 -17.68 -5.09 12.99
CA ASP A 139 -17.08 -3.81 13.40
C ASP A 139 -16.58 -3.00 12.21
N VAL A 140 -16.61 -1.68 12.34
CA VAL A 140 -16.17 -0.75 11.28
C VAL A 140 -14.73 -0.31 11.51
N ILE A 141 -13.97 -0.22 10.43
CA ILE A 141 -12.72 0.53 10.35
C ILE A 141 -12.83 1.57 9.24
N VAL A 142 -12.04 2.63 9.32
CA VAL A 142 -11.87 3.59 8.23
C VAL A 142 -10.52 3.34 7.57
N ALA A 143 -10.46 3.34 6.24
CA ALA A 143 -9.21 3.18 5.49
C ALA A 143 -9.17 4.10 4.27
N GLU A 144 -7.99 4.33 3.75
CA GLU A 144 -7.79 5.01 2.47
C GLU A 144 -8.36 4.21 1.30
N ALA A 145 -8.72 4.90 0.22
CA ALA A 145 -9.04 4.34 -1.09
C ALA A 145 -8.19 5.04 -2.16
N PRO A 146 -7.42 4.31 -2.97
CA PRO A 146 -7.09 2.89 -2.79
C PRO A 146 -6.32 2.61 -1.50
N THR A 147 -6.34 1.36 -1.00
CA THR A 147 -5.58 0.94 0.18
C THR A 147 -4.60 -0.18 -0.14
N TYR A 148 -3.73 -0.52 0.83
CA TYR A 148 -2.74 -1.59 0.67
C TYR A 148 -3.42 -2.94 0.32
N PRO A 149 -3.13 -3.52 -0.88
CA PRO A 149 -3.78 -4.77 -1.30
C PRO A 149 -3.53 -5.97 -0.37
N GLY A 150 -2.48 -5.91 0.46
CA GLY A 150 -2.22 -6.94 1.47
C GLY A 150 -3.04 -6.78 2.75
N ALA A 151 -3.54 -5.58 3.05
CA ALA A 151 -4.42 -5.33 4.20
C ALA A 151 -5.87 -5.76 3.91
N VAL A 152 -6.34 -5.57 2.67
CA VAL A 152 -7.70 -5.90 2.23
C VAL A 152 -8.15 -7.31 2.65
N PRO A 153 -7.41 -8.40 2.33
CA PRO A 153 -7.80 -9.74 2.74
C PRO A 153 -7.72 -9.94 4.27
N THR A 154 -6.86 -9.21 4.98
CA THR A 154 -6.78 -9.30 6.44
C THR A 154 -8.02 -8.69 7.08
N PHE A 155 -8.45 -7.51 6.66
CA PHE A 155 -9.69 -6.90 7.13
C PHE A 155 -10.90 -7.81 6.87
N GLY A 156 -10.97 -8.40 5.67
CA GLY A 156 -12.00 -9.37 5.31
C GLY A 156 -11.98 -10.64 6.16
N ALA A 157 -10.79 -11.14 6.54
CA ALA A 157 -10.64 -12.34 7.38
C ALA A 157 -11.20 -12.12 8.79
N TYR A 158 -11.14 -10.90 9.32
CA TYR A 158 -11.76 -10.52 10.58
C TYR A 158 -13.21 -10.05 10.42
N GLN A 159 -13.76 -10.11 9.21
CA GLN A 159 -15.13 -9.68 8.89
C GLN A 159 -15.39 -8.21 9.27
N ALA A 160 -14.37 -7.36 9.16
CA ALA A 160 -14.50 -5.92 9.34
C ALA A 160 -15.28 -5.31 8.17
N GLU A 161 -16.14 -4.35 8.47
CA GLU A 161 -16.69 -3.43 7.48
C GLU A 161 -15.71 -2.26 7.32
N VAL A 162 -15.38 -1.92 6.08
CA VAL A 162 -14.39 -0.87 5.82
C VAL A 162 -15.05 0.31 5.13
N ALA A 163 -15.09 1.45 5.82
CA ALA A 163 -15.44 2.73 5.21
C ALA A 163 -14.18 3.28 4.53
N GLN A 164 -14.15 3.26 3.21
CA GLN A 164 -13.02 3.77 2.44
C GLN A 164 -13.20 5.26 2.10
N ILE A 165 -12.10 6.01 2.11
CA ILE A 165 -12.03 7.44 1.77
C ILE A 165 -11.03 7.62 0.65
N GLU A 166 -11.49 8.14 -0.49
CA GLU A 166 -10.62 8.42 -1.64
C GLU A 166 -9.54 9.43 -1.26
N ILE A 167 -8.29 9.09 -1.60
CA ILE A 167 -7.15 9.99 -1.40
C ILE A 167 -6.94 10.87 -2.63
N ASP A 168 -6.40 12.07 -2.38
CA ASP A 168 -5.94 12.97 -3.42
C ASP A 168 -4.40 13.16 -3.37
N SER A 169 -3.86 14.16 -4.05
CA SER A 169 -2.42 14.45 -4.08
C SER A 169 -1.80 14.74 -2.70
N ASP A 170 -2.60 15.12 -1.71
CA ASP A 170 -2.20 15.41 -0.34
C ASP A 170 -2.53 14.28 0.67
N GLY A 171 -2.95 13.11 0.18
CA GLY A 171 -3.35 11.97 0.99
C GLY A 171 -4.85 11.95 1.33
N MET A 172 -5.23 11.41 2.50
CA MET A 172 -6.62 11.35 2.94
C MET A 172 -7.21 12.76 3.19
N PRO A 173 -8.30 13.17 2.52
CA PRO A 173 -9.01 14.42 2.83
C PRO A 173 -9.67 14.34 4.21
N ILE A 174 -9.27 15.20 5.14
CA ILE A 174 -9.72 15.11 6.55
C ILE A 174 -11.16 15.56 6.71
N ASP A 175 -11.63 16.49 5.91
CA ASP A 175 -13.03 16.89 5.85
C ASP A 175 -13.96 15.73 5.44
N GLU A 176 -13.53 14.87 4.50
CA GLU A 176 -14.28 13.65 4.15
C GLU A 176 -14.21 12.59 5.26
N LEU A 177 -13.07 12.51 5.96
CA LEU A 177 -12.98 11.67 7.16
C LEU A 177 -14.01 12.12 8.21
N GLU A 178 -14.08 13.41 8.53
CA GLU A 178 -15.04 13.96 9.49
C GLU A 178 -16.49 13.67 9.06
N ARG A 179 -16.83 13.93 7.79
CA ARG A 179 -18.15 13.58 7.24
C ARG A 179 -18.47 12.08 7.36
N THR A 180 -17.49 11.24 7.12
CA THR A 180 -17.66 9.78 7.22
C THR A 180 -17.87 9.35 8.67
N LEU A 181 -17.11 9.92 9.61
CA LEU A 181 -17.28 9.67 11.04
C LEU A 181 -18.66 10.12 11.53
N ASP A 182 -19.16 11.28 11.08
CA ASP A 182 -20.48 11.79 11.43
C ASP A 182 -21.60 10.87 10.86
N ARG A 183 -21.47 10.41 9.61
CA ARG A 183 -22.42 9.44 9.00
C ARG A 183 -22.46 8.12 9.78
N LEU A 184 -21.31 7.63 10.24
CA LEU A 184 -21.23 6.42 11.03
C LEU A 184 -21.85 6.62 12.42
N GLN A 185 -21.54 7.72 13.08
CA GLN A 185 -22.10 8.07 14.39
C GLN A 185 -23.63 8.21 14.34
N ALA A 186 -24.18 8.85 13.30
CA ALA A 186 -25.64 8.95 13.09
C ALA A 186 -26.33 7.60 12.93
N ARG A 187 -25.58 6.56 12.54
CA ARG A 187 -26.03 5.15 12.46
C ARG A 187 -25.75 4.34 13.73
N GLY A 188 -25.29 5.00 14.81
CA GLY A 188 -24.90 4.34 16.07
C GLY A 188 -23.64 3.48 15.93
N ARG A 189 -22.80 3.75 14.92
CA ARG A 189 -21.58 2.99 14.64
C ARG A 189 -20.35 3.83 14.96
N ARG A 190 -19.37 3.20 15.62
CA ARG A 190 -18.08 3.83 15.93
C ARG A 190 -16.97 2.98 15.30
N PRO A 191 -16.09 3.55 14.48
CA PRO A 191 -14.93 2.83 13.98
C PRO A 191 -14.01 2.40 15.11
N LYS A 192 -13.35 1.24 14.93
CA LYS A 192 -12.34 0.75 15.89
C LYS A 192 -11.01 1.48 15.71
N PHE A 193 -10.62 1.72 14.48
CA PHE A 193 -9.43 2.48 14.15
C PHE A 193 -9.50 3.05 12.73
N ILE A 194 -8.60 4.00 12.45
CA ILE A 194 -8.32 4.54 11.13
C ILE A 194 -7.01 3.91 10.65
N TYR A 195 -6.99 3.29 9.46
CA TYR A 195 -5.80 2.75 8.82
C TYR A 195 -5.31 3.69 7.73
N THR A 196 -4.05 4.13 7.79
CA THR A 196 -3.46 5.05 6.82
C THR A 196 -1.98 4.79 6.58
N ILE A 197 -1.52 5.07 5.36
CA ILE A 197 -0.11 5.00 4.94
C ILE A 197 0.36 6.41 4.58
N PRO A 198 0.82 7.21 5.54
CA PRO A 198 1.03 8.64 5.32
C PRO A 198 2.26 8.99 4.49
N ASN A 199 3.18 8.05 4.26
CA ASN A 199 4.38 8.24 3.46
C ASN A 199 4.35 7.35 2.21
N PHE A 200 4.36 7.98 1.01
CA PHE A 200 4.45 7.25 -0.27
C PHE A 200 3.46 6.10 -0.33
N GLN A 201 2.21 6.41 -0.10
CA GLN A 201 1.09 5.51 0.09
C GLN A 201 1.10 4.34 -0.91
N ASN A 202 0.84 3.14 -0.44
CA ASN A 202 0.69 1.96 -1.29
C ASN A 202 -0.82 1.67 -1.49
N PRO A 203 -1.34 1.84 -2.73
CA PRO A 203 -0.60 1.92 -4.01
C PRO A 203 -0.41 3.33 -4.58
N GLY A 204 -1.00 4.38 -3.99
CA GLY A 204 -1.15 5.71 -4.56
C GLY A 204 0.17 6.47 -4.79
N GLY A 205 1.24 6.15 -4.07
CA GLY A 205 2.52 6.87 -4.16
C GLY A 205 2.52 8.26 -3.52
N VAL A 206 1.38 8.76 -3.06
CA VAL A 206 1.22 10.09 -2.48
C VAL A 206 1.72 10.17 -1.03
N THR A 207 2.04 11.37 -0.58
CA THR A 207 2.44 11.63 0.81
C THR A 207 1.42 12.54 1.47
N MET A 208 0.88 12.12 2.62
CA MET A 208 -0.03 12.95 3.40
C MET A 208 0.68 14.22 3.86
N SER A 209 0.09 15.39 3.55
CA SER A 209 0.65 16.69 3.91
C SER A 209 0.71 16.90 5.43
N LEU A 210 1.63 17.76 5.90
CA LEU A 210 1.77 18.05 7.32
C LEU A 210 0.48 18.60 7.94
N ALA A 211 -0.24 19.43 7.20
CA ALA A 211 -1.51 19.99 7.66
C ALA A 211 -2.54 18.87 7.93
N ARG A 212 -2.67 17.92 6.99
CA ARG A 212 -3.57 16.78 7.15
C ARG A 212 -3.13 15.83 8.26
N ARG A 213 -1.82 15.59 8.43
CA ARG A 213 -1.31 14.78 9.57
C ARG A 213 -1.71 15.37 10.91
N ARG A 214 -1.53 16.68 11.09
CA ARG A 214 -1.93 17.38 12.31
C ARG A 214 -3.44 17.29 12.54
N ARG A 215 -4.23 17.59 11.52
CA ARG A 215 -5.69 17.53 11.63
C ARG A 215 -6.20 16.11 11.88
N LEU A 216 -5.58 15.09 11.26
CA LEU A 216 -5.92 13.68 11.54
C LEU A 216 -5.71 13.31 13.02
N VAL A 217 -4.57 13.72 13.61
CA VAL A 217 -4.30 13.49 15.04
C VAL A 217 -5.30 14.24 15.92
N GLU A 218 -5.66 15.47 15.57
CA GLU A 218 -6.68 16.24 16.29
C GLU A 218 -8.04 15.54 16.24
N VAL A 219 -8.51 15.15 15.04
CA VAL A 219 -9.77 14.42 14.86
C VAL A 219 -9.76 13.09 15.62
N ALA A 220 -8.64 12.34 15.57
CA ALA A 220 -8.51 11.11 16.33
C ALA A 220 -8.67 11.33 17.84
N ARG A 221 -8.13 12.44 18.37
CA ARG A 221 -8.28 12.85 19.79
C ARG A 221 -9.70 13.31 20.13
N GLU A 222 -10.29 14.16 19.29
CA GLU A 222 -11.66 14.65 19.47
C GLU A 222 -12.68 13.51 19.48
N ARG A 223 -12.43 12.47 18.71
CA ARG A 223 -13.32 11.30 18.56
C ARG A 223 -12.86 10.08 19.37
N GLU A 224 -11.74 10.17 20.11
CA GLU A 224 -11.13 9.06 20.87
C GLU A 224 -10.93 7.80 19.99
N LEU A 225 -10.39 7.95 18.79
CA LEU A 225 -10.17 6.89 17.82
C LEU A 225 -8.70 6.49 17.76
N LEU A 226 -8.43 5.18 17.67
CA LEU A 226 -7.08 4.70 17.37
C LEU A 226 -6.75 4.95 15.89
N VAL A 227 -5.47 5.18 15.62
CA VAL A 227 -4.92 5.27 14.27
C VAL A 227 -3.84 4.20 14.10
N LEU A 228 -3.95 3.37 13.08
CA LEU A 228 -2.87 2.49 12.64
C LEU A 228 -2.10 3.21 11.53
N GLU A 229 -0.95 3.76 11.88
CA GLU A 229 0.02 4.36 10.96
C GLU A 229 0.92 3.28 10.37
N ASP A 230 0.70 2.90 9.12
CA ASP A 230 1.54 1.95 8.38
C ASP A 230 2.65 2.71 7.64
N ASN A 231 3.89 2.59 8.12
CA ASN A 231 5.02 3.38 7.60
C ASN A 231 6.23 2.53 7.16
N PRO A 232 6.10 1.71 6.12
CA PRO A 232 7.19 0.89 5.63
C PRO A 232 8.22 1.66 4.78
N TYR A 233 7.91 2.88 4.36
CA TYR A 233 8.69 3.65 3.38
C TYR A 233 9.27 4.96 3.93
N GLY A 234 9.06 5.32 5.19
CA GLY A 234 9.41 6.64 5.74
C GLY A 234 10.84 7.07 5.46
N LEU A 235 11.81 6.15 5.59
CA LEU A 235 13.22 6.39 5.27
C LEU A 235 13.53 6.42 3.76
N LEU A 236 12.61 6.01 2.89
CA LEU A 236 12.83 5.99 1.43
C LEU A 236 12.31 7.26 0.75
N ARG A 237 12.47 8.40 1.41
CA ARG A 237 12.24 9.73 0.83
C ARG A 237 13.47 10.18 0.06
N TYR A 238 13.33 10.50 -1.21
CA TYR A 238 14.41 10.99 -2.06
C TYR A 238 14.18 12.41 -2.60
N GLU A 239 13.00 12.98 -2.32
CA GLU A 239 12.68 14.39 -2.60
C GLU A 239 11.88 15.03 -1.47
N GLY A 240 12.03 16.34 -1.30
CA GLY A 240 11.36 17.12 -0.27
C GLY A 240 11.95 16.90 1.13
N GLN A 241 11.33 17.51 2.14
CA GLN A 241 11.75 17.40 3.54
C GLN A 241 11.04 16.27 4.25
N PRO A 242 11.69 15.57 5.18
CA PRO A 242 11.04 14.60 6.06
C PRO A 242 9.87 15.25 6.81
N LEU A 243 8.77 14.52 6.94
CA LEU A 243 7.60 14.94 7.71
C LEU A 243 7.50 14.11 8.99
N PRO A 244 7.05 14.71 10.11
CA PRO A 244 6.86 13.98 11.35
C PRO A 244 5.82 12.87 11.17
N THR A 245 6.03 11.74 11.84
CA THR A 245 5.08 10.63 11.88
C THR A 245 3.82 11.05 12.66
N LEU A 246 2.70 10.39 12.42
CA LEU A 246 1.48 10.59 13.22
C LEU A 246 1.75 10.23 14.69
N TYR A 247 2.53 9.16 14.91
CA TYR A 247 2.96 8.75 16.25
C TYR A 247 3.70 9.87 17.00
N SER A 248 4.65 10.56 16.35
CA SER A 248 5.38 11.66 16.97
C SER A 248 4.50 12.90 17.20
N LEU A 249 3.55 13.17 16.30
CA LEU A 249 2.59 14.29 16.46
C LEU A 249 1.62 14.03 17.61
N ASP A 250 1.16 12.79 17.77
CA ASP A 250 0.30 12.39 18.87
C ASP A 250 1.04 12.51 20.23
N GLY A 251 2.29 12.03 20.31
CA GLY A 251 3.13 12.19 21.49
C GLY A 251 3.40 13.65 21.86
N ALA A 252 3.64 14.51 20.88
CA ALA A 252 3.83 15.95 21.10
C ALA A 252 2.56 16.63 21.62
N ALA A 253 1.38 16.22 21.14
CA ALA A 253 0.10 16.78 21.56
C ALA A 253 -0.23 16.49 23.04
N VAL A 254 0.30 15.39 23.61
CA VAL A 254 0.15 15.07 25.06
C VAL A 254 1.31 15.55 25.91
N GLY A 255 2.26 16.29 25.34
CA GLY A 255 3.42 16.80 26.08
C GLY A 255 4.43 15.71 26.47
N ARG A 256 4.36 14.54 25.84
CA ARG A 256 5.33 13.44 26.04
C ARG A 256 6.50 13.61 25.07
N GLY A 257 7.70 13.49 25.58
CA GLY A 257 8.91 13.50 24.74
C GLY A 257 9.08 12.20 23.91
N ALA A 258 8.41 11.14 24.33
CA ALA A 258 8.28 9.85 23.64
C ALA A 258 6.91 9.25 23.98
N GLY A 259 6.41 8.35 23.11
CA GLY A 259 5.11 7.69 23.30
C GLY A 259 3.95 8.43 22.65
N ALA A 260 2.89 7.70 22.36
CA ALA A 260 1.63 8.18 21.82
C ALA A 260 0.47 7.57 22.62
N ASP A 261 -0.71 8.20 22.55
CA ASP A 261 -1.91 7.69 23.25
C ASP A 261 -2.89 6.98 22.30
N LEU A 262 -2.93 7.41 21.03
CA LEU A 262 -3.91 6.93 20.07
C LEU A 262 -3.28 6.32 18.82
N VAL A 263 -2.01 6.59 18.52
CA VAL A 263 -1.38 6.09 17.31
C VAL A 263 -0.62 4.80 17.59
N ILE A 264 -0.96 3.77 16.81
CA ILE A 264 -0.21 2.51 16.68
C ILE A 264 0.66 2.68 15.44
N TYR A 265 1.98 2.70 15.60
CA TYR A 265 2.92 2.77 14.49
C TYR A 265 3.33 1.37 14.06
N LEU A 266 3.31 1.12 12.74
CA LEU A 266 3.81 -0.08 12.09
C LEU A 266 5.05 0.25 11.29
N GLY A 267 6.15 -0.46 11.55
CA GLY A 267 7.39 -0.39 10.77
C GLY A 267 7.89 -1.77 10.33
N THR A 268 8.80 -1.78 9.37
CA THR A 268 9.37 -3.03 8.85
C THR A 268 10.77 -2.84 8.26
N PHE A 269 11.63 -3.85 8.43
CA PHE A 269 12.92 -3.92 7.74
C PHE A 269 12.80 -4.36 6.27
N SER A 270 11.59 -4.73 5.81
CA SER A 270 11.37 -5.28 4.47
C SER A 270 11.80 -4.36 3.33
N LYS A 271 11.80 -3.04 3.54
CA LYS A 271 12.08 -2.06 2.48
C LYS A 271 13.43 -1.34 2.64
N ILE A 272 13.96 -1.37 3.85
CA ILE A 272 15.24 -0.71 4.20
C ILE A 272 16.38 -1.69 4.43
N LEU A 273 16.10 -3.01 4.40
CA LEU A 273 17.10 -4.07 4.51
C LEU A 273 16.76 -5.23 3.57
N SER A 274 15.83 -6.11 3.95
CA SER A 274 15.40 -7.25 3.10
C SER A 274 14.03 -7.77 3.49
N PRO A 275 13.12 -8.01 2.53
CA PRO A 275 11.79 -8.54 2.80
C PRO A 275 11.81 -10.00 3.26
N GLY A 276 12.80 -10.79 2.84
CA GLY A 276 12.95 -12.20 3.20
C GLY A 276 13.26 -12.43 4.68
N LEU A 277 13.77 -11.44 5.39
CA LEU A 277 14.04 -11.51 6.82
C LEU A 277 12.77 -11.61 7.67
N ARG A 278 11.63 -11.23 7.12
CA ARG A 278 10.35 -11.26 7.83
C ARG A 278 10.42 -10.62 9.21
N LEU A 279 11.00 -9.42 9.31
CA LEU A 279 11.09 -8.67 10.55
C LEU A 279 10.42 -7.31 10.40
N GLY A 280 9.54 -6.99 11.35
CA GLY A 280 8.85 -5.72 11.50
C GLY A 280 8.61 -5.43 12.97
N TRP A 281 7.88 -4.38 13.26
CA TRP A 281 7.56 -3.98 14.63
C TRP A 281 6.28 -3.16 14.69
N ALA A 282 5.67 -3.16 15.87
CA ALA A 282 4.71 -2.15 16.24
C ALA A 282 5.25 -1.33 17.41
N VAL A 283 4.90 -0.04 17.44
CA VAL A 283 5.01 0.83 18.60
C VAL A 283 3.61 1.29 18.96
N ALA A 284 3.17 1.09 20.18
CA ALA A 284 1.79 1.34 20.56
C ALA A 284 1.65 1.75 22.02
N PRO A 285 0.53 2.42 22.38
CA PRO A 285 0.19 2.66 23.77
C PRO A 285 0.18 1.34 24.56
N ARG A 286 0.71 1.37 25.77
CA ARG A 286 0.93 0.16 26.58
C ARG A 286 -0.28 -0.78 26.68
N PRO A 287 -1.53 -0.29 26.93
CA PRO A 287 -2.68 -1.20 26.99
C PRO A 287 -2.96 -1.93 25.68
N VAL A 288 -2.71 -1.28 24.54
CA VAL A 288 -2.83 -1.89 23.21
C VAL A 288 -1.71 -2.91 23.00
N LEU A 289 -0.47 -2.52 23.31
CA LEU A 289 0.71 -3.36 23.17
C LEU A 289 0.58 -4.69 23.94
N GLU A 290 0.03 -4.66 25.15
CA GLU A 290 -0.24 -5.86 25.95
C GLU A 290 -1.20 -6.82 25.23
N LYS A 291 -2.23 -6.31 24.53
CA LYS A 291 -3.15 -7.15 23.74
C LYS A 291 -2.49 -7.71 22.48
N LEU A 292 -1.67 -6.89 21.80
CA LEU A 292 -0.88 -7.37 20.64
C LEU A 292 0.07 -8.47 21.06
N ASN A 293 0.74 -8.34 22.21
CA ASN A 293 1.64 -9.34 22.77
C ASN A 293 0.91 -10.67 23.06
N LEU A 294 -0.22 -10.62 23.75
CA LEU A 294 -1.05 -11.82 23.99
C LEU A 294 -1.51 -12.47 22.68
N GLY A 295 -1.94 -11.65 21.70
CA GLY A 295 -2.31 -12.10 20.37
C GLY A 295 -1.17 -12.82 19.65
N LYS A 296 0.07 -12.27 19.78
CA LYS A 296 1.29 -12.84 19.20
C LYS A 296 1.72 -14.13 19.87
N GLN A 297 1.60 -14.25 21.20
CA GLN A 297 1.88 -15.50 21.90
C GLN A 297 1.06 -16.66 21.32
N GLY A 298 -0.22 -16.42 21.01
CA GLY A 298 -1.09 -17.41 20.39
C GLY A 298 -0.90 -17.59 18.87
N ALA A 299 -0.11 -16.75 18.21
CA ALA A 299 0.09 -16.81 16.77
C ALA A 299 1.41 -17.52 16.38
N ASP A 300 2.54 -17.03 16.89
CA ASP A 300 3.88 -17.52 16.55
C ASP A 300 4.84 -17.59 17.74
N LEU A 301 4.39 -17.27 18.93
CA LEU A 301 5.11 -17.23 20.19
C LEU A 301 6.19 -16.13 20.21
N CYS A 302 7.09 -16.12 19.24
CA CYS A 302 8.14 -15.09 19.07
C CYS A 302 8.57 -15.02 17.61
N SER A 303 9.05 -13.85 17.17
CA SER A 303 9.73 -13.72 15.87
C SER A 303 11.07 -14.44 15.91
N SER A 304 11.54 -14.96 14.77
CA SER A 304 12.76 -15.77 14.66
C SER A 304 13.97 -15.11 15.33
N PRO A 305 14.57 -15.73 16.37
CA PRO A 305 15.79 -15.23 17.00
C PRO A 305 16.97 -15.16 16.04
N VAL A 306 17.10 -16.08 15.09
CA VAL A 306 18.13 -16.05 14.04
C VAL A 306 18.04 -14.74 13.26
N THR A 307 16.86 -14.38 12.81
CA THR A 307 16.64 -13.15 12.04
C THR A 307 16.91 -11.89 12.88
N GLN A 308 16.46 -11.88 14.14
CA GLN A 308 16.71 -10.76 15.04
C GLN A 308 18.20 -10.54 15.30
N LEU A 309 18.96 -11.61 15.54
CA LEU A 309 20.40 -11.55 15.73
C LEU A 309 21.13 -11.18 14.44
N PHE A 310 20.67 -11.62 13.28
CA PHE A 310 21.20 -11.21 12.01
C PHE A 310 21.04 -9.70 11.79
N VAL A 311 19.86 -9.14 12.05
CA VAL A 311 19.60 -7.70 11.94
C VAL A 311 20.50 -6.92 12.91
N ALA A 312 20.61 -7.37 14.16
CA ALA A 312 21.52 -6.75 15.14
C ALA A 312 22.99 -6.79 14.68
N ALA A 313 23.43 -7.91 14.10
CA ALA A 313 24.78 -8.04 13.55
C ALA A 313 24.99 -7.10 12.34
N TYR A 314 24.00 -6.94 11.47
CA TYR A 314 24.06 -6.02 10.34
C TYR A 314 24.12 -4.56 10.79
N PHE A 315 23.33 -4.17 11.79
CA PHE A 315 23.35 -2.81 12.36
C PHE A 315 24.64 -2.46 13.09
N ALA A 316 25.39 -3.47 13.55
CA ALA A 316 26.70 -3.29 14.14
C ALA A 316 27.81 -3.02 13.10
N GLU A 317 27.59 -3.35 11.82
CA GLU A 317 28.56 -3.10 10.75
C GLU A 317 28.71 -1.60 10.46
N ARG A 318 29.94 -1.21 10.11
CA ARG A 318 30.29 0.18 9.78
C ARG A 318 30.98 0.22 8.42
N GLU A 319 30.78 1.32 7.70
CA GLU A 319 31.59 1.66 6.52
C GLU A 319 33.01 2.09 6.93
N ALA A 320 33.93 2.16 5.98
CA ALA A 320 35.28 2.64 6.22
C ALA A 320 35.33 4.08 6.79
N SER A 321 34.29 4.87 6.56
CA SER A 321 34.07 6.22 7.13
C SER A 321 33.69 6.21 8.61
N GLY A 322 33.30 5.05 9.17
CA GLY A 322 32.73 4.91 10.51
C GLY A 322 31.19 5.06 10.55
N GLU A 323 30.57 5.43 9.44
CA GLU A 323 29.12 5.54 9.33
C GLU A 323 28.43 4.17 9.50
N PRO A 324 27.25 4.09 10.16
CA PRO A 324 26.45 2.86 10.18
C PRO A 324 26.12 2.37 8.76
N ARG A 325 26.52 1.14 8.46
CA ARG A 325 26.35 0.57 7.11
C ARG A 325 24.88 0.57 6.65
N TRP A 326 23.94 0.34 7.55
CA TRP A 326 22.53 0.33 7.19
C TRP A 326 22.04 1.71 6.69
N ARG A 327 22.59 2.83 7.22
CA ARG A 327 22.28 4.18 6.76
C ARG A 327 22.83 4.43 5.37
N ALA A 328 24.09 4.09 5.16
CA ALA A 328 24.71 4.19 3.83
C ALA A 328 23.93 3.35 2.79
N TYR A 329 23.47 2.17 3.18
CA TYR A 329 22.64 1.33 2.31
C TYR A 329 21.29 1.99 1.99
N VAL A 330 20.59 2.58 2.95
CA VAL A 330 19.33 3.32 2.71
C VAL A 330 19.57 4.50 1.75
N GLU A 331 20.66 5.26 1.91
CA GLU A 331 21.00 6.36 0.98
C GLU A 331 21.27 5.83 -0.44
N GLN A 332 21.91 4.70 -0.57
CA GLN A 332 22.13 4.02 -1.85
C GLN A 332 20.79 3.62 -2.51
N LEU A 333 19.85 3.08 -1.74
CA LEU A 333 18.50 2.75 -2.22
C LEU A 333 17.74 4.01 -2.68
N LYS A 334 17.83 5.12 -1.97
CA LYS A 334 17.20 6.39 -2.36
C LYS A 334 17.69 6.89 -3.73
N ILE A 335 19.01 6.86 -3.95
CA ILE A 335 19.62 7.27 -5.23
C ILE A 335 19.12 6.36 -6.35
N LEU A 336 19.14 5.05 -6.15
CA LEU A 336 18.70 4.06 -7.12
C LEU A 336 17.23 4.21 -7.47
N TYR A 337 16.36 4.29 -6.46
CA TYR A 337 14.92 4.33 -6.65
C TYR A 337 14.44 5.66 -7.24
N ARG A 338 15.10 6.78 -6.88
CA ARG A 338 14.85 8.06 -7.54
C ARG A 338 15.08 7.97 -9.04
N ARG A 339 16.25 7.43 -9.46
CA ARG A 339 16.59 7.25 -10.88
C ARG A 339 15.55 6.38 -11.59
N ARG A 340 15.16 5.26 -11.01
CA ARG A 340 14.17 4.36 -11.60
C ARG A 340 12.77 4.97 -11.68
N ARG A 341 12.36 5.73 -10.67
CA ARG A 341 11.13 6.51 -10.72
C ARG A 341 11.15 7.48 -11.90
N ASP A 342 12.24 8.21 -12.08
CA ASP A 342 12.37 9.20 -13.15
C ASP A 342 12.30 8.51 -14.53
N VAL A 343 12.96 7.36 -14.69
CA VAL A 343 12.87 6.53 -15.89
C VAL A 343 11.44 6.07 -16.17
N MET A 344 10.70 5.66 -15.13
CA MET A 344 9.32 5.22 -15.30
C MET A 344 8.39 6.39 -15.66
N LEU A 345 8.56 7.56 -15.04
CA LEU A 345 7.78 8.76 -15.36
C LEU A 345 8.02 9.22 -16.81
N GLU A 346 9.27 9.24 -17.26
CA GLU A 346 9.61 9.52 -18.65
C GLU A 346 8.94 8.53 -19.61
N ALA A 347 9.05 7.24 -19.34
CA ALA A 347 8.45 6.19 -20.17
C ALA A 347 6.91 6.23 -20.18
N LEU A 348 6.27 6.60 -19.07
CA LEU A 348 4.82 6.85 -19.02
C LEU A 348 4.46 8.02 -19.95
N SER A 349 5.20 9.10 -19.89
CA SER A 349 4.99 10.29 -20.75
C SER A 349 5.14 9.96 -22.23
N ASP A 350 6.11 9.07 -22.59
CA ASP A 350 6.39 8.69 -23.98
C ASP A 350 5.34 7.73 -24.56
N HIS A 351 4.76 6.86 -23.75
CA HIS A 351 3.99 5.73 -24.25
C HIS A 351 2.50 5.77 -23.92
N PHE A 352 2.06 6.65 -22.99
CA PHE A 352 0.66 6.77 -22.62
C PHE A 352 0.06 8.07 -23.20
N GLY A 353 -1.22 8.05 -23.52
CA GLY A 353 -1.91 9.20 -24.13
C GLY A 353 -2.27 10.30 -23.11
N GLU A 354 -2.85 11.38 -23.60
CA GLU A 354 -3.28 12.55 -22.80
C GLU A 354 -4.41 12.22 -21.80
N ASP A 355 -5.14 11.14 -22.04
CA ASP A 355 -6.24 10.68 -21.17
C ASP A 355 -5.74 9.83 -19.97
N ALA A 356 -4.44 9.58 -19.87
CA ALA A 356 -3.84 8.86 -18.76
C ALA A 356 -3.21 9.83 -17.74
N HIS A 357 -3.42 9.55 -16.46
CA HIS A 357 -2.89 10.33 -15.35
C HIS A 357 -2.11 9.43 -14.39
N TRP A 358 -1.07 9.96 -13.78
CA TRP A 358 -0.28 9.22 -12.80
C TRP A 358 0.27 10.09 -11.69
N THR A 359 0.55 9.48 -10.55
CA THR A 359 1.18 10.14 -9.43
C THR A 359 2.69 10.32 -9.65
N THR A 360 3.26 11.37 -9.05
CA THR A 360 4.71 11.64 -9.05
C THR A 360 5.24 11.54 -7.62
N PRO A 361 5.61 10.32 -7.16
CA PRO A 361 5.98 10.10 -5.77
C PRO A 361 7.35 10.71 -5.43
N GLN A 362 7.46 11.31 -4.24
CA GLN A 362 8.69 11.86 -3.68
C GLN A 362 9.54 10.80 -2.95
N GLY A 363 9.11 9.55 -2.95
CA GLY A 363 9.72 8.44 -2.26
C GLY A 363 8.99 7.12 -2.51
N GLY A 364 9.30 6.09 -1.74
CA GLY A 364 8.64 4.79 -1.85
C GLY A 364 9.00 4.00 -3.11
N LEU A 365 8.06 3.19 -3.60
CA LEU A 365 8.34 2.17 -4.61
C LEU A 365 7.35 2.16 -5.79
N PHE A 366 6.28 2.97 -5.74
CA PHE A 366 5.13 2.80 -6.63
C PHE A 366 4.70 4.09 -7.32
N ILE A 367 4.23 3.94 -8.54
CA ILE A 367 3.41 4.92 -9.26
C ILE A 367 2.00 4.34 -9.40
N TRP A 368 1.00 5.16 -9.17
CA TRP A 368 -0.40 4.86 -9.47
C TRP A 368 -0.78 5.56 -10.75
N ALA A 369 -1.15 4.77 -11.76
CA ALA A 369 -1.57 5.27 -13.05
C ALA A 369 -3.06 4.97 -13.27
N THR A 370 -3.81 5.95 -13.76
CA THR A 370 -5.22 5.85 -14.12
C THR A 370 -5.37 6.13 -15.60
N LEU A 371 -6.00 5.21 -16.31
CA LEU A 371 -6.26 5.25 -17.74
C LEU A 371 -7.67 5.80 -18.01
N ASP A 372 -8.03 5.89 -19.29
CA ASP A 372 -9.41 6.13 -19.73
C ASP A 372 -10.37 5.16 -19.03
N GLU A 373 -11.51 5.67 -18.54
CA GLU A 373 -12.51 4.90 -17.77
C GLU A 373 -13.09 3.67 -18.51
N ARG A 374 -12.99 3.66 -19.84
CA ARG A 374 -13.40 2.53 -20.70
C ARG A 374 -12.46 1.32 -20.61
N ILE A 375 -11.25 1.49 -20.04
CA ILE A 375 -10.26 0.43 -19.95
C ILE A 375 -10.35 -0.23 -18.56
N ASP A 376 -10.68 -1.52 -18.54
CA ASP A 376 -10.53 -2.34 -17.34
C ASP A 376 -9.11 -2.89 -17.24
N THR A 377 -8.38 -2.48 -16.22
CA THR A 377 -6.97 -2.89 -16.02
C THR A 377 -6.82 -4.37 -15.66
N THR A 378 -7.90 -5.05 -15.23
CA THR A 378 -7.88 -6.50 -15.00
C THR A 378 -7.83 -7.24 -16.34
N ASP A 379 -8.66 -6.83 -17.29
CA ASP A 379 -8.67 -7.37 -18.65
C ASP A 379 -7.39 -6.99 -19.39
N LEU A 380 -6.95 -5.74 -19.24
CA LEU A 380 -5.69 -5.24 -19.78
C LEU A 380 -4.49 -6.07 -19.29
N LEU A 381 -4.44 -6.45 -18.02
CA LEU A 381 -3.37 -7.30 -17.47
C LEU A 381 -3.35 -8.67 -18.14
N ALA A 382 -4.52 -9.29 -18.37
CA ALA A 382 -4.59 -10.58 -19.02
C ALA A 382 -3.99 -10.50 -20.44
N LEU A 383 -4.38 -9.49 -21.21
CA LEU A 383 -3.85 -9.24 -22.56
C LEU A 383 -2.35 -8.89 -22.55
N ALA A 384 -1.94 -7.96 -21.69
CA ALA A 384 -0.54 -7.53 -21.60
C ALA A 384 0.41 -8.68 -21.23
N ARG A 385 -0.05 -9.58 -20.38
CA ARG A 385 0.70 -10.78 -19.98
C ARG A 385 0.81 -11.79 -21.14
N GLU A 386 -0.29 -12.04 -21.85
CA GLU A 386 -0.36 -13.05 -22.88
C GLU A 386 0.35 -12.60 -24.17
N SER A 387 0.12 -11.36 -24.61
CA SER A 387 0.65 -10.85 -25.89
C SER A 387 2.02 -10.22 -25.79
N GLU A 388 2.35 -9.59 -24.65
CA GLU A 388 3.56 -8.77 -24.50
C GLU A 388 4.48 -9.23 -23.35
N GLY A 389 4.10 -10.20 -22.54
CA GLY A 389 4.92 -10.69 -21.43
C GLY A 389 5.22 -9.60 -20.38
N VAL A 390 4.24 -8.78 -20.00
CA VAL A 390 4.39 -7.74 -18.99
C VAL A 390 3.26 -7.82 -17.97
N ALA A 391 3.56 -7.53 -16.68
CA ALA A 391 2.60 -7.59 -15.60
C ALA A 391 2.65 -6.36 -14.69
N PHE A 392 1.49 -5.95 -14.16
CA PHE A 392 1.27 -4.88 -13.20
C PHE A 392 0.16 -5.28 -12.21
N VAL A 393 -0.15 -4.47 -11.19
CA VAL A 393 -1.28 -4.76 -10.29
C VAL A 393 -2.50 -3.96 -10.72
N PRO A 394 -3.63 -4.62 -11.07
CA PRO A 394 -4.88 -3.93 -11.37
C PRO A 394 -5.41 -3.16 -10.16
N GLY A 395 -5.99 -1.99 -10.40
CA GLY A 395 -6.43 -1.10 -9.33
C GLY A 395 -7.52 -1.68 -8.43
N ARG A 396 -8.41 -2.50 -8.97
CA ARG A 396 -9.47 -3.17 -8.19
C ARG A 396 -8.95 -3.94 -6.98
N ALA A 397 -7.70 -4.41 -7.01
CA ALA A 397 -7.08 -5.14 -5.91
C ALA A 397 -6.87 -4.29 -4.64
N ALA A 398 -6.93 -2.97 -4.76
CA ALA A 398 -6.73 -2.00 -3.69
C ALA A 398 -8.04 -1.42 -3.12
N TYR A 399 -9.19 -1.96 -3.55
CA TYR A 399 -10.51 -1.55 -3.08
C TYR A 399 -11.26 -2.71 -2.46
N MET A 400 -12.00 -2.43 -1.37
CA MET A 400 -12.75 -3.45 -0.64
C MET A 400 -13.94 -4.00 -1.43
N ASP A 401 -14.53 -3.19 -2.30
CA ASP A 401 -15.66 -3.59 -3.15
C ASP A 401 -15.22 -4.48 -4.34
N GLY A 402 -13.93 -4.50 -4.65
CA GLY A 402 -13.35 -5.24 -5.79
C GLY A 402 -13.82 -4.71 -7.16
N ARG A 403 -14.36 -3.50 -7.22
CA ARG A 403 -14.94 -2.86 -8.42
C ARG A 403 -14.31 -1.52 -8.73
N SER A 404 -14.21 -0.64 -7.72
CA SER A 404 -13.57 0.67 -7.86
C SER A 404 -12.13 0.55 -8.34
N GLY A 405 -11.59 1.60 -8.94
CA GLY A 405 -10.24 1.61 -9.51
C GLY A 405 -10.06 0.70 -10.72
N SER A 406 -11.15 0.37 -11.46
CA SER A 406 -11.10 -0.51 -12.63
C SER A 406 -10.16 -0.02 -13.72
N SER A 407 -10.07 1.29 -13.94
CA SER A 407 -9.16 1.91 -14.93
C SER A 407 -7.78 2.26 -14.39
N SER A 408 -7.49 1.95 -13.12
CA SER A 408 -6.22 2.27 -12.48
C SER A 408 -5.31 1.06 -12.36
N MET A 409 -4.01 1.31 -12.23
CA MET A 409 -3.01 0.27 -12.00
C MET A 409 -1.87 0.77 -11.10
N ARG A 410 -1.29 -0.15 -10.32
CA ARG A 410 -0.05 0.10 -9.59
C ARG A 410 1.15 -0.41 -10.35
N LEU A 411 2.17 0.42 -10.49
CA LEU A 411 3.43 0.15 -11.14
C LEU A 411 4.57 0.22 -10.12
N ASN A 412 5.37 -0.85 -10.02
CA ASN A 412 6.57 -0.89 -9.18
C ASN A 412 7.79 -0.54 -10.03
N PHE A 413 8.56 0.47 -9.61
CA PHE A 413 9.83 0.85 -10.25
C PHE A 413 11.06 0.37 -9.49
N ALA A 414 10.95 0.03 -8.20
CA ALA A 414 12.09 -0.22 -7.35
C ALA A 414 12.81 -1.54 -7.66
N GLY A 415 12.07 -2.60 -7.95
CA GLY A 415 12.60 -3.95 -8.13
C GLY A 415 12.97 -4.32 -9.58
N VAL A 416 12.96 -3.35 -10.52
CA VAL A 416 13.09 -3.61 -11.95
C VAL A 416 14.22 -2.77 -12.55
N PRO A 417 15.11 -3.32 -13.40
CA PRO A 417 16.16 -2.56 -14.07
C PRO A 417 15.60 -1.46 -15.00
N ASP A 418 16.37 -0.39 -15.21
CA ASP A 418 15.96 0.75 -16.04
C ASP A 418 15.52 0.35 -17.45
N ALA A 419 16.22 -0.60 -18.09
CA ALA A 419 15.89 -1.10 -19.42
C ALA A 419 14.52 -1.82 -19.44
N ASP A 420 14.27 -2.63 -18.42
CA ASP A 420 13.00 -3.37 -18.29
C ASP A 420 11.84 -2.46 -17.91
N ILE A 421 12.10 -1.37 -17.17
CA ILE A 421 11.09 -0.32 -16.93
C ILE A 421 10.66 0.31 -18.23
N ARG A 422 11.60 0.77 -19.08
CA ARG A 422 11.30 1.39 -20.38
C ARG A 422 10.54 0.43 -21.30
N GLU A 423 11.05 -0.79 -21.41
CA GLU A 423 10.43 -1.82 -22.26
C GLU A 423 9.05 -2.23 -21.73
N GLY A 424 8.89 -2.43 -20.43
CA GLY A 424 7.59 -2.74 -19.81
C GLY A 424 6.55 -1.65 -20.06
N MET A 425 6.94 -0.38 -19.90
CA MET A 425 6.04 0.75 -20.18
C MET A 425 5.67 0.83 -21.67
N ARG A 426 6.62 0.62 -22.57
CA ARG A 426 6.36 0.56 -24.00
C ARG A 426 5.35 -0.54 -24.37
N ARG A 427 5.50 -1.73 -23.79
CA ARG A 427 4.60 -2.87 -24.00
C ARG A 427 3.19 -2.59 -23.46
N ILE A 428 3.06 -2.09 -22.24
CA ILE A 428 1.75 -1.73 -21.67
C ILE A 428 1.09 -0.64 -22.53
N GLY A 429 1.84 0.43 -22.87
CA GLY A 429 1.34 1.51 -23.71
C GLY A 429 0.88 1.04 -25.11
N LYS A 430 1.52 0.01 -25.68
CA LYS A 430 1.07 -0.61 -26.93
C LYS A 430 -0.33 -1.25 -26.74
N VAL A 431 -0.50 -2.10 -25.73
CA VAL A 431 -1.78 -2.78 -25.46
C VAL A 431 -2.89 -1.75 -25.14
N VAL A 432 -2.58 -0.70 -24.38
CA VAL A 432 -3.52 0.41 -24.10
C VAL A 432 -3.99 1.07 -25.39
N ARG A 433 -3.07 1.43 -26.29
CA ARG A 433 -3.44 2.04 -27.60
C ARG A 433 -4.29 1.11 -28.46
N GLU A 434 -3.99 -0.17 -28.49
CA GLU A 434 -4.78 -1.18 -29.22
C GLU A 434 -6.20 -1.26 -28.66
N GLN A 435 -6.38 -1.27 -27.34
CA GLN A 435 -7.70 -1.28 -26.72
C GLN A 435 -8.49 0.02 -27.01
N VAL A 436 -7.87 1.19 -26.86
CA VAL A 436 -8.51 2.48 -27.19
C VAL A 436 -8.95 2.53 -28.65
N SER A 437 -8.12 2.04 -29.58
CA SER A 437 -8.44 1.98 -31.01
C SER A 437 -9.63 1.07 -31.30
N LEU A 438 -9.71 -0.09 -30.66
CA LEU A 438 -10.83 -1.03 -30.79
C LEU A 438 -12.14 -0.39 -30.30
N PHE A 439 -12.12 0.27 -29.16
CA PHE A 439 -13.30 1.00 -28.63
C PHE A 439 -13.73 2.13 -29.57
N GLY A 440 -12.79 2.90 -30.14
CA GLY A 440 -13.05 3.94 -31.12
C GLY A 440 -13.76 3.40 -32.36
N THR A 441 -13.33 2.23 -32.84
CA THR A 441 -13.92 1.57 -34.01
C THR A 441 -15.32 1.04 -33.72
N LEU A 442 -15.55 0.44 -32.56
CA LEU A 442 -16.83 -0.12 -32.14
C LEU A 442 -17.88 0.94 -31.81
N SER A 443 -17.45 2.09 -31.26
CA SER A 443 -18.33 3.21 -30.87
C SER A 443 -18.64 4.19 -32.03
N GLY A 444 -18.06 4.00 -33.20
CA GLY A 444 -18.28 4.87 -34.35
C GLY A 444 -17.65 6.27 -34.23
N SER A 445 -16.81 6.50 -33.25
CA SER A 445 -16.05 7.75 -33.10
C SER A 445 -14.72 7.61 -33.84
N PRO A 446 -14.45 8.48 -34.86
CA PRO A 446 -13.18 8.38 -35.58
C PRO A 446 -12.03 8.72 -34.64
N ALA A 447 -11.05 7.80 -34.56
CA ALA A 447 -9.76 8.08 -33.90
C ALA A 447 -9.18 9.37 -34.50
N ARG A 448 -8.86 10.37 -33.68
CA ARG A 448 -8.11 11.55 -34.11
C ARG A 448 -6.74 11.07 -34.61
N ALA A 449 -6.62 10.93 -35.92
CA ALA A 449 -5.33 10.68 -36.57
C ALA A 449 -4.42 11.88 -36.28
N ARG A 450 -3.29 11.64 -35.64
CA ARG A 450 -2.22 12.66 -35.57
C ARG A 450 -1.80 12.99 -37.00
N GLY A 451 -2.17 14.21 -37.42
CA GLY A 451 -1.76 14.75 -38.71
C GLY A 451 -0.24 14.83 -38.78
N ALA A 452 0.30 14.25 -39.84
CA ALA A 452 1.67 14.49 -40.27
C ALA A 452 1.88 15.99 -40.45
N ALA A 453 3.00 16.50 -39.99
CA ALA A 453 3.42 17.88 -40.21
C ALA A 453 3.42 18.19 -41.72
N PRO A 454 2.87 19.33 -42.16
CA PRO A 454 2.99 19.73 -43.55
C PRO A 454 4.42 20.21 -43.84
N SER A 455 5.02 19.63 -44.87
CA SER A 455 6.27 20.08 -45.47
C SER A 455 6.13 21.51 -46.01
N ALA A 456 7.10 22.34 -45.70
CA ALA A 456 7.22 23.67 -46.24
C ALA A 456 7.35 23.64 -47.78
N SER A 457 6.52 24.41 -48.49
CA SER A 457 6.79 24.89 -49.83
C SER A 457 6.60 26.39 -49.86
N GLU A 458 7.65 27.02 -50.35
CA GLU A 458 7.85 28.47 -50.61
C GLU A 458 6.81 29.04 -51.57
N GLY A 459 6.54 30.35 -51.43
CA GLY A 459 5.99 31.13 -52.54
C GLY A 459 5.22 32.39 -52.18
N GLU A 460 5.95 33.51 -52.16
CA GLU A 460 5.66 34.87 -52.66
C GLU A 460 4.51 35.76 -52.15
N GLN A 461 4.97 36.83 -51.52
CA GLN A 461 4.72 38.27 -51.76
C GLN A 461 3.29 38.84 -51.90
N GLY A 462 2.99 39.81 -51.04
CA GLY A 462 2.14 40.93 -51.50
C GLY A 462 1.39 41.70 -50.42
N LYS A 463 2.04 42.80 -49.95
CA LYS A 463 1.45 44.08 -49.55
C LYS A 463 0.51 44.21 -48.36
N SER A 464 1.04 44.89 -47.34
CA SER A 464 0.33 45.80 -46.40
C SER A 464 -0.18 47.06 -47.17
N PRO A 465 -1.09 47.91 -46.63
CA PRO A 465 -1.00 48.49 -45.30
C PRO A 465 -2.35 48.91 -44.64
N ALA A 466 -2.21 49.28 -43.38
CA ALA A 466 -2.76 50.45 -42.68
C ALA A 466 -4.05 50.30 -41.82
N ASP A 467 -3.84 50.61 -40.56
CA ASP A 467 -4.51 51.57 -39.65
C ASP A 467 -5.92 51.26 -39.10
N GLY A 468 -6.01 51.41 -37.81
CA GLY A 468 -7.25 51.65 -37.10
C GLY A 468 -7.23 51.28 -35.62
N GLU A 469 -6.84 52.23 -34.83
CA GLU A 469 -6.88 52.30 -33.38
C GLU A 469 -8.25 52.00 -32.72
N SER A 470 -8.18 51.62 -31.49
CA SER A 470 -8.81 52.21 -30.31
C SER A 470 -9.89 51.43 -29.59
N GLU A 471 -9.62 51.34 -28.31
CA GLU A 471 -10.51 51.50 -27.14
C GLU A 471 -11.34 50.32 -26.61
N ALA A 472 -10.94 49.91 -25.41
CA ALA A 472 -11.85 49.44 -24.37
C ALA A 472 -12.68 50.61 -23.81
N PRO A 473 -13.85 50.42 -23.17
CA PRO A 473 -13.83 50.04 -21.77
C PRO A 473 -15.10 49.32 -21.19
N ALA A 474 -14.87 48.80 -19.98
CA ALA A 474 -15.69 48.81 -18.77
C ALA A 474 -17.15 48.23 -18.69
N ARG A 475 -17.25 47.32 -17.73
CA ARG A 475 -18.30 47.10 -16.68
C ARG A 475 -19.75 47.35 -17.02
N ALA A 476 -20.61 46.38 -16.66
CA ALA A 476 -21.72 46.57 -15.69
C ALA A 476 -22.45 45.25 -15.32
N ASP A 477 -22.76 45.17 -14.04
CA ASP A 477 -23.63 44.25 -13.32
C ASP A 477 -25.04 44.07 -13.93
N ARG A 478 -25.64 42.90 -13.69
CA ARG A 478 -27.01 42.74 -13.16
C ARG A 478 -27.39 41.25 -13.04
N ALA A 479 -27.54 40.81 -11.81
CA ALA A 479 -28.76 40.45 -11.08
C ALA A 479 -29.69 39.37 -11.69
N ALA A 480 -29.72 38.29 -10.99
CA ALA A 480 -30.75 37.36 -10.50
C ALA A 480 -32.13 37.25 -11.17
N ALA A 481 -32.52 36.01 -11.44
CA ALA A 481 -33.76 35.39 -10.93
C ALA A 481 -33.90 33.91 -11.38
N PRO A 482 -34.76 33.10 -10.76
CA PRO A 482 -34.51 31.69 -10.51
C PRO A 482 -35.23 30.74 -11.48
N ARG A 483 -34.72 29.52 -11.65
CA ARG A 483 -35.47 28.44 -12.31
C ARG A 483 -35.43 27.14 -11.49
N LYS A 484 -36.61 26.70 -11.26
CA LYS A 484 -37.26 25.51 -10.75
C LYS A 484 -36.40 24.23 -10.74
N GLU A 485 -36.53 23.57 -9.60
CA GLU A 485 -36.25 22.17 -9.32
C GLU A 485 -36.97 21.23 -10.31
N THR A 486 -36.18 20.31 -10.89
CA THR A 486 -36.67 18.99 -11.25
C THR A 486 -35.66 18.01 -10.72
N GLY A 487 -36.11 17.21 -9.74
CA GLY A 487 -35.28 16.17 -9.14
C GLY A 487 -35.07 15.00 -10.11
N GLU A 488 -33.83 14.51 -10.11
CA GLU A 488 -33.54 13.11 -10.41
C GLU A 488 -32.47 12.62 -9.45
N SER A 489 -32.87 11.60 -8.74
CA SER A 489 -32.11 10.89 -7.74
C SER A 489 -30.97 10.11 -8.38
N GLY A 490 -29.72 10.56 -8.20
CA GLY A 490 -28.52 9.75 -8.42
C GLY A 490 -28.37 8.74 -7.28
N GLY A 491 -28.45 7.46 -7.60
CA GLY A 491 -28.41 6.37 -6.65
C GLY A 491 -27.07 6.26 -5.94
N LEU A 492 -27.14 6.26 -4.61
CA LEU A 492 -26.10 5.86 -3.70
C LEU A 492 -25.84 4.36 -3.86
N ALA A 493 -24.56 3.98 -3.86
CA ALA A 493 -24.12 2.59 -3.87
C ALA A 493 -24.81 1.82 -2.74
N ASP A 494 -25.51 0.76 -3.10
CA ASP A 494 -26.21 -0.12 -2.19
C ASP A 494 -25.21 -0.86 -1.29
N VAL A 495 -25.35 -0.63 0.01
CA VAL A 495 -24.74 -1.48 1.04
C VAL A 495 -25.49 -2.82 0.99
N VAL A 496 -24.79 -3.88 0.62
CA VAL A 496 -25.35 -5.25 0.63
C VAL A 496 -25.59 -5.65 2.08
N GLU A 497 -26.85 -5.59 2.53
CA GLU A 497 -27.27 -6.15 3.80
C GLU A 497 -27.28 -7.69 3.72
N LEU A 498 -26.52 -8.32 4.60
CA LEU A 498 -26.62 -9.76 4.86
C LEU A 498 -27.81 -10.02 5.81
N PRO A 499 -28.58 -11.10 5.63
CA PRO A 499 -29.77 -11.36 6.42
C PRO A 499 -29.45 -11.60 7.91
N ARG A 500 -30.15 -10.88 8.78
CA ARG A 500 -30.12 -11.04 10.24
C ARG A 500 -30.75 -12.38 10.64
N ARG A 501 -30.01 -13.19 11.40
CA ARG A 501 -30.59 -14.33 12.12
C ARG A 501 -31.38 -13.80 13.34
N GLU A 502 -32.64 -14.18 13.42
CA GLU A 502 -33.47 -14.03 14.63
C GLU A 502 -32.87 -14.85 15.78
N ARG A 503 -32.75 -14.20 16.94
CA ARG A 503 -32.37 -14.88 18.18
C ARG A 503 -33.61 -15.61 18.70
N GLU A 504 -33.66 -16.93 18.61
CA GLU A 504 -34.60 -17.74 19.35
C GLU A 504 -34.28 -17.64 20.86
N GLY A 505 -35.28 -17.20 21.61
CA GLY A 505 -35.20 -17.09 23.06
C GLY A 505 -35.16 -18.47 23.73
N SER A 506 -34.09 -18.77 24.46
CA SER A 506 -34.01 -19.92 25.31
C SER A 506 -34.78 -19.68 26.62
N ALA A 507 -35.93 -20.32 26.74
CA ALA A 507 -36.71 -20.43 27.98
C ALA A 507 -35.90 -21.19 29.04
N ARG A 508 -35.59 -20.52 30.15
CA ARG A 508 -35.07 -21.15 31.37
C ARG A 508 -36.11 -22.12 31.95
N ARG A 509 -35.83 -23.41 31.94
CA ARG A 509 -36.47 -24.35 32.87
C ARG A 509 -35.62 -24.46 34.11
N ARG A 510 -36.17 -23.95 35.25
CA ARG A 510 -35.76 -24.35 36.61
C ARG A 510 -36.11 -25.83 36.77
N ARG A 511 -35.20 -26.59 37.28
CA ARG A 511 -35.49 -27.83 38.05
C ARG A 511 -34.67 -27.81 39.31
N ASP A 512 -35.43 -27.84 40.40
CA ASP A 512 -34.97 -28.16 41.76
C ASP A 512 -34.44 -29.58 41.82
N ARG A 513 -33.28 -29.75 42.36
CA ARG A 513 -32.89 -30.67 43.46
C ARG A 513 -31.41 -30.55 43.74
#